data_456c5501f54e642c1e62e06fc9ec10bb
#
_entry.id   456c5501f54e642c1e62e06fc9ec10bb
#
_cell.length_a   1.000
_cell.length_b   1.000
_cell.length_c   1.000
_cell.angle_alpha   90.00
_cell.angle_beta   90.00
_cell.angle_gamma   90.00
#
_symmetry.space_group_name_H-M   'P 1'
#
loop_
_entity.id
_entity.type
_entity.pdbx_description
1 polymer ?
#
loop_
_entity_poly.entity_id
_entity_poly.type
_entity_poly.pdbx_seq_one_letter_code
_entity_poly.pdbx_strand_id
1 'polypeptide(L)'
;MPGRSPLRRRPPPQTLHLARLAQGTPGEWVALPGGFLRVLALGGKVDGPSAMGWLTCLTGEAILDLPQREFVRLRPAETYRVMPGEPWTALPVREGTVLLLAPDGEPERLTKEELSP
;
A
#
# COMPACT_ATOMS: atom_id res chain seq x y z
N MET A 1 -2.26 31.25 -29.58
CA MET A 1 -2.10 30.59 -29.42
C MET A 1 -2.75 29.54 -28.92
N PRO A 2 -3.45 29.27 -29.34
CA PRO A 2 -4.32 28.35 -28.82
C PRO A 2 -3.82 26.97 -28.56
N GLY A 3 -3.36 26.44 -29.47
CA GLY A 3 -3.11 25.06 -29.32
C GLY A 3 -2.26 24.64 -28.23
N ARG A 4 -1.42 25.51 -27.89
CA ARG A 4 -0.51 25.14 -26.98
C ARG A 4 -1.07 24.93 -25.68
N SER A 5 -2.08 25.53 -25.41
CA SER A 5 -2.52 25.49 -24.08
C SER A 5 -2.91 24.17 -23.59
N PRO A 6 -3.73 23.42 -24.22
CA PRO A 6 -4.16 22.17 -23.63
C PRO A 6 -3.04 21.25 -23.37
N LEU A 7 -2.07 21.28 -24.21
CA LEU A 7 -1.00 20.36 -23.97
C LEU A 7 -0.21 20.68 -22.78
N ARG A 8 -0.15 21.94 -22.47
CA ARG A 8 0.62 22.32 -21.38
C ARG A 8 -0.15 22.37 -20.15
N ARG A 9 -1.40 22.02 -20.21
CA ARG A 9 -2.18 22.14 -19.10
C ARG A 9 -2.14 21.03 -18.16
N ARG A 10 -1.18 20.24 -18.10
CA ARG A 10 -1.15 19.25 -17.09
C ARG A 10 -1.13 19.93 -15.74
N PRO A 11 -1.70 19.30 -14.73
CA PRO A 11 -1.74 19.89 -13.39
C PRO A 11 -0.35 20.11 -12.85
N PRO A 12 -0.20 21.08 -11.96
CA PRO A 12 1.09 21.27 -11.32
C PRO A 12 1.48 20.04 -10.54
N PRO A 13 2.76 19.80 -10.37
CA PRO A 13 3.21 18.67 -9.57
C PRO A 13 2.66 18.75 -8.16
N GLN A 14 2.25 17.61 -7.65
CA GLN A 14 1.68 17.56 -6.32
C GLN A 14 2.26 16.40 -5.57
N THR A 15 2.33 16.54 -4.26
CA THR A 15 2.70 15.44 -3.40
C THR A 15 1.47 15.04 -2.61
N LEU A 16 1.46 13.78 -2.20
CA LEU A 16 0.39 13.26 -1.37
C LEU A 16 0.96 12.92 -0.01
N HIS A 17 0.26 13.31 1.03
CA HIS A 17 0.64 12.93 2.38
C HIS A 17 -0.10 11.64 2.69
N LEU A 18 0.59 10.52 2.59
CA LEU A 18 -0.06 9.22 2.64
C LEU A 18 -0.77 8.96 3.96
N ALA A 19 -0.14 9.34 5.06
CA ALA A 19 -0.77 9.11 6.34
C ALA A 19 -2.06 9.91 6.48
N ARG A 20 -2.03 11.16 6.01
CA ARG A 20 -3.21 12.00 6.11
C ARG A 20 -4.32 11.47 5.21
N LEU A 21 -3.95 10.98 4.03
CA LEU A 21 -4.93 10.41 3.13
C LEU A 21 -5.62 9.22 3.77
N ALA A 22 -4.85 8.34 4.39
CA ALA A 22 -5.41 7.17 5.04
C ALA A 22 -6.28 7.55 6.23
N GLN A 23 -5.87 8.56 6.97
CA GLN A 23 -6.58 8.96 8.17
C GLN A 23 -7.90 9.64 7.89
N GLY A 24 -8.16 9.99 6.65
CA GLY A 24 -9.45 10.54 6.27
C GLY A 24 -10.57 9.52 6.38
N THR A 25 -10.28 8.24 6.22
CA THR A 25 -11.27 7.16 6.39
C THR A 25 -10.61 6.03 7.15
N PRO A 26 -10.48 6.16 8.46
CA PRO A 26 -9.78 5.14 9.23
C PRO A 26 -10.44 3.77 9.09
N GLY A 27 -9.63 2.75 9.02
CA GLY A 27 -10.13 1.39 8.90
C GLY A 27 -10.48 0.96 7.50
N GLU A 28 -10.35 1.84 6.52
CA GLU A 28 -10.66 1.51 5.15
C GLU A 28 -9.46 1.71 4.26
N TRP A 29 -9.29 0.81 3.31
CA TRP A 29 -8.22 0.95 2.34
C TRP A 29 -8.55 2.06 1.36
N VAL A 30 -7.59 2.94 1.15
CA VAL A 30 -7.75 4.07 0.24
C VAL A 30 -6.76 3.89 -0.90
N ALA A 31 -7.26 3.82 -2.12
CA ALA A 31 -6.41 3.66 -3.28
C ALA A 31 -5.82 5.02 -3.67
N LEU A 32 -4.56 5.01 -4.06
CA LEU A 32 -3.96 6.21 -4.61
C LEU A 32 -4.43 6.42 -6.04
N PRO A 33 -4.56 7.66 -6.47
CA PRO A 33 -5.04 7.93 -7.83
C PRO A 33 -4.13 7.29 -8.87
N GLY A 34 -4.75 6.66 -9.83
CA GLY A 34 -4.04 6.17 -11.00
C GLY A 34 -3.15 4.99 -10.78
N GLY A 35 -3.22 4.36 -9.62
CA GLY A 35 -2.31 3.27 -9.35
C GLY A 35 -2.94 2.18 -8.55
N PHE A 36 -2.10 1.24 -8.14
CA PHE A 36 -2.54 0.10 -7.37
C PHE A 36 -2.20 0.23 -5.89
N LEU A 37 -1.47 1.25 -5.52
CA LEU A 37 -1.09 1.42 -4.12
C LEU A 37 -2.30 1.78 -3.28
N ARG A 38 -2.36 1.23 -2.10
CA ARG A 38 -3.43 1.53 -1.16
C ARG A 38 -2.83 1.81 0.20
N VAL A 39 -3.47 2.69 0.93
CA VAL A 39 -3.04 3.02 2.30
C VAL A 39 -4.19 2.77 3.25
N LEU A 40 -3.84 2.46 4.49
CA LEU A 40 -4.83 2.13 5.51
C LEU A 40 -4.37 2.69 6.85
N ALA A 41 -5.25 3.44 7.49
CA ALA A 41 -5.01 3.88 8.86
C ALA A 41 -5.64 2.84 9.79
N LEU A 42 -4.81 2.23 10.63
CA LEU A 42 -5.28 1.19 11.52
C LEU A 42 -5.83 1.80 12.78
N GLY A 43 -7.12 1.71 12.96
CA GLY A 43 -7.73 2.10 14.23
C GLY A 43 -8.06 0.90 15.08
N GLY A 44 -7.92 -0.27 14.53
CA GLY A 44 -8.18 -1.52 15.21
C GLY A 44 -7.79 -2.63 14.29
N LYS A 45 -8.26 -3.82 14.57
CA LYS A 45 -7.91 -4.99 13.81
C LYS A 45 -8.56 -4.94 12.43
N VAL A 46 -7.79 -5.18 11.39
CA VAL A 46 -8.29 -5.17 10.02
C VAL A 46 -7.75 -6.41 9.32
N ASP A 47 -8.65 -7.15 8.67
CA ASP A 47 -8.25 -8.28 7.85
C ASP A 47 -7.71 -7.76 6.54
N GLY A 48 -6.65 -8.39 6.07
CA GLY A 48 -6.05 -7.97 4.83
C GLY A 48 -6.80 -8.48 3.62
N PRO A 49 -6.69 -7.76 2.52
CA PRO A 49 -7.24 -8.28 1.27
C PRO A 49 -6.40 -9.46 0.80
N SER A 50 -7.00 -10.28 -0.03
CA SER A 50 -6.27 -11.42 -0.54
C SER A 50 -5.44 -11.02 -1.74
N ALA A 51 -4.62 -10.04 -1.56
CA ALA A 51 -3.75 -9.54 -2.61
C ALA A 51 -2.32 -9.87 -2.26
N MET A 52 -1.58 -10.33 -3.24
CA MET A 52 -0.16 -10.57 -3.08
C MET A 52 0.59 -9.28 -3.28
N GLY A 53 1.58 -9.02 -2.47
CA GLY A 53 2.35 -7.82 -2.62
C GLY A 53 3.17 -7.49 -1.40
N TRP A 54 3.63 -6.25 -1.34
CA TRP A 54 4.44 -5.77 -0.23
C TRP A 54 3.60 -4.90 0.69
N LEU A 55 3.64 -5.21 1.96
CA LEU A 55 2.91 -4.45 2.97
C LEU A 55 3.92 -3.74 3.84
N THR A 56 3.87 -2.42 3.85
CA THR A 56 4.87 -1.57 4.49
C THR A 56 4.22 -0.73 5.57
N CYS A 57 4.90 -0.61 6.70
CA CYS A 57 4.45 0.30 7.74
C CYS A 57 5.04 1.67 7.47
N LEU A 58 4.19 2.67 7.35
CA LEU A 58 4.63 4.04 7.10
C LEU A 58 4.85 4.79 8.40
N THR A 59 3.92 4.66 9.34
CA THR A 59 4.01 5.31 10.63
C THR A 59 3.45 4.37 11.67
N GLY A 60 3.84 4.58 12.90
CA GLY A 60 3.33 3.76 13.99
C GLY A 60 4.02 2.41 14.03
N GLU A 61 3.27 1.40 14.34
CA GLU A 61 3.80 0.04 14.43
C GLU A 61 2.64 -0.90 14.36
N ALA A 62 2.78 -1.98 13.61
CA ALA A 62 1.72 -2.95 13.42
C ALA A 62 2.23 -4.35 13.66
N ILE A 63 1.30 -5.24 14.04
CA ILE A 63 1.58 -6.67 14.08
C ILE A 63 0.70 -7.31 13.05
N LEU A 64 1.30 -8.16 12.23
CA LEU A 64 0.57 -8.95 11.25
C LEU A 64 0.45 -10.36 11.78
N ASP A 65 -0.79 -10.80 11.99
CA ASP A 65 -1.05 -12.19 12.33
C ASP A 65 -1.10 -13.00 11.07
N LEU A 66 -0.35 -14.05 11.03
CA LEU A 66 -0.21 -14.93 9.88
C LEU A 66 -0.70 -16.32 10.24
N PRO A 67 -0.88 -17.19 9.26
CA PRO A 67 -1.29 -18.56 9.55
C PRO A 67 -0.26 -19.27 10.41
N GLN A 68 -0.72 -20.33 11.08
CA GLN A 68 0.14 -21.22 11.85
C GLN A 68 0.77 -20.53 13.04
N ARG A 69 0.02 -19.58 13.61
CA ARG A 69 0.46 -18.88 14.81
C ARG A 69 1.74 -18.10 14.63
N GLU A 70 2.02 -17.71 13.42
CA GLU A 70 3.15 -16.85 13.15
C GLU A 70 2.69 -15.42 13.12
N PHE A 71 3.63 -14.52 13.33
CA PHE A 71 3.32 -13.12 13.21
C PHE A 71 4.61 -12.37 12.87
N VAL A 72 4.45 -11.18 12.31
CA VAL A 72 5.58 -10.28 12.10
C VAL A 72 5.20 -8.92 12.64
N ARG A 73 6.22 -8.23 13.12
CA ARG A 73 6.05 -6.87 13.59
C ARG A 73 6.63 -5.94 12.53
N LEU A 74 5.88 -4.92 12.18
CA LEU A 74 6.32 -3.94 11.21
C LEU A 74 6.47 -2.60 11.90
N ARG A 75 7.67 -2.05 11.87
CA ARG A 75 7.97 -0.70 12.31
C ARG A 75 8.07 0.19 11.10
N PRO A 76 8.16 1.49 11.28
CA PRO A 76 8.21 2.40 10.12
C PRO A 76 9.32 2.01 9.15
N ALA A 77 8.97 2.01 7.90
CA ALA A 77 9.84 1.67 6.77
C ALA A 77 10.14 0.18 6.63
N GLU A 78 9.55 -0.66 7.46
CA GLU A 78 9.70 -2.10 7.30
C GLU A 78 8.56 -2.64 6.46
N THR A 79 8.84 -3.68 5.69
CA THR A 79 7.87 -4.22 4.77
C THR A 79 7.89 -5.75 4.84
N TYR A 80 6.73 -6.34 4.57
CA TYR A 80 6.56 -7.79 4.58
C TYR A 80 5.94 -8.21 3.26
N ARG A 81 6.47 -9.26 2.68
CA ARG A 81 5.94 -9.77 1.43
C ARG A 81 4.79 -10.73 1.69
N VAL A 82 3.60 -10.32 1.32
CA VAL A 82 2.43 -11.16 1.44
C VAL A 82 2.40 -12.11 0.26
N MET A 83 2.32 -13.39 0.55
CA MET A 83 2.36 -14.40 -0.49
C MET A 83 0.95 -14.74 -0.95
N PRO A 84 0.84 -15.37 -2.11
CA PRO A 84 -0.49 -15.70 -2.64
C PRO A 84 -1.25 -16.62 -1.69
N GLY A 85 -2.51 -16.29 -1.47
CA GLY A 85 -3.34 -17.12 -0.63
C GLY A 85 -3.05 -17.06 0.84
N GLU A 86 -2.15 -16.19 1.25
CA GLU A 86 -1.80 -16.08 2.66
C GLU A 86 -2.74 -15.09 3.33
N PRO A 87 -3.63 -15.56 4.20
CA PRO A 87 -4.47 -14.60 4.93
C PRO A 87 -3.66 -13.91 6.01
N TRP A 88 -4.00 -12.68 6.28
CA TRP A 88 -3.32 -11.94 7.33
C TRP A 88 -4.28 -10.92 7.93
N THR A 89 -3.99 -10.59 9.18
CA THR A 89 -4.76 -9.61 9.92
C THR A 89 -3.77 -8.63 10.54
N ALA A 90 -4.07 -7.36 10.44
CA ALA A 90 -3.18 -6.32 10.98
C ALA A 90 -3.79 -5.75 12.24
N LEU A 91 -2.93 -5.52 13.23
CA LEU A 91 -3.32 -4.91 14.49
C LEU A 91 -2.37 -3.76 14.78
N PRO A 92 -2.90 -2.59 15.19
CA PRO A 92 -2.01 -1.49 15.54
C PRO A 92 -1.41 -1.71 16.93
N VAL A 93 -0.13 -1.40 17.05
CA VAL A 93 0.50 -1.36 18.35
C VAL A 93 0.43 0.03 18.93
N ARG A 94 0.40 1.04 18.07
CA ARG A 94 0.35 2.43 18.48
C ARG A 94 -0.71 3.16 17.71
N GLU A 95 -1.16 4.27 18.25
CA GLU A 95 -2.04 5.14 17.51
C GLU A 95 -1.31 5.74 16.34
N GLY A 96 -2.03 6.05 15.30
CA GLY A 96 -1.42 6.66 14.13
C GLY A 96 -0.70 5.69 13.23
N THR A 97 -0.97 4.41 13.38
CA THR A 97 -0.35 3.41 12.51
C THR A 97 -0.99 3.45 11.13
N VAL A 98 -0.15 3.55 10.11
CA VAL A 98 -0.60 3.59 8.73
C VAL A 98 0.21 2.59 7.93
N LEU A 99 -0.50 1.80 7.14
CA LEU A 99 0.12 0.78 6.29
C LEU A 99 -0.07 1.14 4.83
N LEU A 100 0.88 0.71 4.03
CA LEU A 100 0.82 0.86 2.57
C LEU A 100 0.90 -0.53 1.97
N LEU A 101 -0.02 -0.82 1.08
CA LEU A 101 0.01 -2.07 0.33
C LEU A 101 0.34 -1.78 -1.11
N ALA A 102 1.41 -2.41 -1.59
CA ALA A 102 1.82 -2.34 -2.98
C ALA A 102 1.58 -3.70 -3.60
N PRO A 103 0.40 -3.91 -4.19
CA PRO A 103 0.13 -5.23 -4.78
C PRO A 103 1.03 -5.48 -5.95
N ASP A 104 1.32 -6.74 -6.18
CA ASP A 104 2.10 -7.12 -7.34
C ASP A 104 1.32 -6.82 -8.59
N GLY A 105 2.04 -6.39 -9.60
CA GLY A 105 1.44 -6.27 -10.90
C GLY A 105 1.30 -7.63 -11.53
N GLU A 106 0.93 -7.63 -12.77
CA GLU A 106 0.80 -8.88 -13.48
C GLU A 106 2.16 -9.39 -13.84
N PRO A 107 2.50 -10.55 -13.37
CA PRO A 107 3.85 -11.05 -13.57
C PRO A 107 4.24 -11.14 -15.03
N GLU A 108 3.29 -11.40 -15.89
CA GLU A 108 3.66 -11.54 -17.28
C GLU A 108 3.99 -10.24 -17.91
N ARG A 109 3.77 -9.15 -17.21
CA ARG A 109 4.21 -7.91 -17.76
C ARG A 109 5.69 -7.81 -17.76
N LEU A 110 6.34 -8.52 -16.86
CA LEU A 110 7.78 -8.59 -16.91
C LEU A 110 8.10 -9.63 -17.92
N THR A 111 7.97 -9.28 -19.14
CA THR A 111 8.08 -10.23 -20.20
C THR A 111 9.50 -10.57 -20.43
N LYS A 112 9.71 -11.46 -21.33
CA LYS A 112 11.02 -11.81 -21.67
C LYS A 112 11.80 -10.68 -22.21
N GLU A 113 11.14 -9.76 -22.83
CA GLU A 113 11.86 -8.60 -23.31
C GLU A 113 12.49 -7.84 -22.20
N GLU A 114 11.85 -7.80 -21.06
CA GLU A 114 12.44 -7.05 -19.98
C GLU A 114 13.43 -7.83 -19.22
N LEU A 115 13.24 -9.12 -19.14
CA LEU A 115 14.16 -9.94 -18.41
C LEU A 115 15.32 -10.38 -19.24
N SER A 116 15.14 -10.45 -20.51
CA SER A 116 16.20 -10.90 -21.39
C SER A 116 17.07 -9.77 -21.79
N PRO A 117 18.30 -9.97 -21.87
CA PRO A 117 19.22 -8.91 -22.32
C PRO A 117 19.01 -8.53 -23.75
#